data_b37dd8fd6d565942b80827a60900d3ed
#
_entry.id   b37dd8fd6d565942b80827a60900d3ed
#
_cell.length_a   1.000
_cell.length_b   1.000
_cell.length_c   1.000
_cell.angle_alpha   90.00
_cell.angle_beta   90.00
_cell.angle_gamma   90.00
#
_symmetry.space_group_name_H-M   'P 1'
#
loop_
_entity.id
_entity.type
_entity.pdbx_description
1 polymer ?
#
loop_
_entity_poly.entity_id
_entity_poly.type
_entity_poly.pdbx_seq_one_letter_code
_entity_poly.pdbx_strand_id
1 'polypeptide(L)'
;AASMRPNFPENAAPLIPIDMVDPNATKALSILGKSLNLLDGKYFPGGTKATQTNAIADCYFGGKTRAVSRQFQFDAGIIYDMDKFVRGLSFKTLFSIDYAANYSLSYNNKYAVFIPTWSNYNGEDAIVALTQQNDELVTGHMSMSDTKYRQTISWNGHFDYDHTFAGKHHVTGMLLANMYTTTASGTYHRYANANLGLQAGYDYMGRYFADMSIAGVHSA
;
A
#
# COMPACT_ATOMS: atom_id res chain seq x y z
N ALA A 1 -5.18 4.93 3.80
CA ALA A 1 -4.20 5.33 4.81
C ALA A 1 -2.92 5.81 4.14
N ALA A 2 -2.21 6.73 4.77
CA ALA A 2 -0.91 7.19 4.32
C ALA A 2 0.02 7.28 5.54
N SER A 3 1.25 6.81 5.40
CA SER A 3 2.27 6.94 6.41
C SER A 3 3.51 7.61 5.83
N MET A 4 4.20 8.39 6.65
CA MET A 4 5.50 8.99 6.30
C MET A 4 6.53 8.50 7.30
N ARG A 5 7.69 8.11 6.81
CA ARG A 5 8.84 7.71 7.64
C ARG A 5 10.09 8.41 7.13
N PRO A 6 10.91 8.96 8.01
CA PRO A 6 12.27 9.36 7.66
C PRO A 6 13.11 8.11 7.36
N ASN A 7 14.10 8.27 6.51
CA ASN A 7 15.06 7.20 6.24
C ASN A 7 16.17 7.29 7.27
N PHE A 8 16.34 6.27 8.11
CA PHE A 8 17.44 6.18 9.07
C PHE A 8 18.50 5.21 8.53
N PRO A 9 19.77 5.64 8.42
CA PRO A 9 20.87 4.73 8.09
C PRO A 9 21.19 3.83 9.29
N GLU A 10 21.68 2.63 9.01
CA GLU A 10 22.10 1.66 10.05
C GLU A 10 23.33 2.14 10.83
N ASN A 11 24.21 2.91 10.19
CA ASN A 11 25.42 3.47 10.78
C ASN A 11 25.31 4.98 10.85
N ALA A 12 25.48 5.54 12.05
CA ALA A 12 25.36 6.97 12.29
C ALA A 12 26.73 7.58 12.64
N ALA A 13 27.12 8.59 11.88
CA ALA A 13 28.14 9.53 12.32
C ALA A 13 27.46 10.64 13.16
N PRO A 14 28.15 11.24 14.15
CA PRO A 14 27.58 12.31 14.96
C PRO A 14 27.41 13.62 14.18
N LEU A 15 26.53 14.48 14.67
CA LEU A 15 26.60 15.90 14.35
C LEU A 15 27.76 16.51 15.05
N ILE A 16 28.48 17.38 14.37
CA ILE A 16 29.69 18.02 14.90
C ILE A 16 29.43 19.52 15.03
N PRO A 17 29.67 20.10 16.23
CA PRO A 17 29.56 21.53 16.44
C PRO A 17 30.61 22.31 15.62
N ILE A 18 30.22 23.46 15.10
CA ILE A 18 31.14 24.33 14.30
C ILE A 18 32.24 24.95 15.18
N ASP A 19 31.98 25.16 16.46
CA ASP A 19 32.92 25.71 17.42
C ASP A 19 34.11 24.77 17.71
N MET A 20 34.02 23.50 17.35
CA MET A 20 35.15 22.58 17.37
C MET A 20 36.15 22.80 16.21
N VAL A 21 35.82 23.63 15.23
CA VAL A 21 36.72 23.94 14.12
C VAL A 21 37.70 25.05 14.55
N ASP A 22 38.99 24.76 14.38
CA ASP A 22 40.07 25.77 14.69
C ASP A 22 39.75 27.08 13.95
N PRO A 23 39.71 28.21 14.65
CA PRO A 23 39.52 29.54 14.04
C PRO A 23 40.53 29.87 12.94
N ASN A 24 41.72 29.27 12.97
CA ASN A 24 42.73 29.41 11.95
C ASN A 24 42.54 28.49 10.74
N ALA A 25 41.65 27.52 10.81
CA ALA A 25 41.34 26.60 9.71
C ALA A 25 40.45 27.28 8.66
N THR A 26 40.93 28.34 8.03
CA THR A 26 40.17 29.21 7.11
C THR A 26 39.49 28.43 5.96
N LYS A 27 40.14 27.38 5.47
CA LYS A 27 39.57 26.51 4.40
C LYS A 27 38.34 25.73 4.92
N ALA A 28 38.43 25.14 6.11
CA ALA A 28 37.35 24.42 6.74
C ALA A 28 36.15 25.33 7.01
N LEU A 29 36.41 26.50 7.57
CA LEU A 29 35.36 27.50 7.82
C LEU A 29 34.74 28.03 6.52
N SER A 30 35.53 28.21 5.45
CA SER A 30 35.00 28.60 4.14
C SER A 30 34.08 27.52 3.51
N ILE A 31 34.38 26.23 3.71
CA ILE A 31 33.52 25.12 3.27
C ILE A 31 32.22 25.17 4.03
N LEU A 32 32.25 25.28 5.35
CA LEU A 32 31.03 25.31 6.16
C LEU A 32 30.21 26.58 5.90
N GLY A 33 30.85 27.74 5.70
CA GLY A 33 30.14 28.98 5.40
C GLY A 33 29.39 28.99 4.07
N LYS A 34 29.70 28.05 3.16
CA LYS A 34 29.00 27.87 1.89
C LYS A 34 27.98 26.74 1.94
N SER A 35 28.03 25.93 2.98
CA SER A 35 27.17 24.76 3.08
C SER A 35 25.72 25.14 3.38
N LEU A 36 24.78 24.48 2.65
CA LEU A 36 23.34 24.55 2.87
C LEU A 36 22.87 23.51 3.89
N ASN A 37 23.77 22.63 4.34
CA ASN A 37 23.45 21.48 5.19
C ASN A 37 23.85 21.69 6.66
N LEU A 38 23.82 22.92 7.13
CA LEU A 38 24.03 23.24 8.54
C LEU A 38 22.68 23.13 9.30
N LEU A 39 22.71 22.45 10.44
CA LEU A 39 21.58 22.41 11.37
C LEU A 39 21.70 23.57 12.35
N ASP A 40 20.64 24.39 12.40
CA ASP A 40 20.57 25.61 13.25
C ASP A 40 21.74 26.58 13.08
N GLY A 41 22.49 26.45 11.99
CA GLY A 41 23.71 27.24 11.78
C GLY A 41 24.86 26.92 12.76
N LYS A 42 24.74 25.84 13.55
CA LYS A 42 25.68 25.49 14.63
C LYS A 42 26.32 24.12 14.45
N TYR A 43 25.65 23.22 13.75
CA TYR A 43 26.11 21.84 13.60
C TYR A 43 26.19 21.44 12.14
N PHE A 44 27.20 20.66 11.81
CA PHE A 44 27.32 20.05 10.48
C PHE A 44 27.30 18.54 10.56
N PRO A 45 26.77 17.85 9.50
CA PRO A 45 26.73 16.41 9.46
C PRO A 45 28.13 15.81 9.36
N GLY A 46 28.57 15.11 10.41
CA GLY A 46 29.79 14.31 10.35
C GLY A 46 29.58 13.07 9.48
N GLY A 47 30.68 12.61 8.87
CA GLY A 47 30.70 11.40 8.07
C GLY A 47 32.09 10.76 8.08
N THR A 48 32.22 9.62 7.43
CA THR A 48 33.48 8.94 7.14
C THR A 48 33.53 8.55 5.66
N LYS A 49 34.69 8.11 5.17
CA LYS A 49 34.79 7.59 3.79
C LYS A 49 33.87 6.40 3.55
N ALA A 50 33.63 5.58 4.58
CA ALA A 50 32.75 4.42 4.51
C ALA A 50 31.28 4.79 4.75
N THR A 51 31.00 5.79 5.62
CA THR A 51 29.65 6.21 5.98
C THR A 51 29.43 7.64 5.53
N GLN A 52 28.78 7.80 4.39
CA GLN A 52 28.50 9.09 3.76
C GLN A 52 27.09 9.61 4.05
N THR A 53 26.51 9.17 5.17
CA THR A 53 25.19 9.57 5.66
C THR A 53 25.28 9.89 7.14
N ASN A 54 24.31 10.65 7.63
CA ASN A 54 24.22 11.02 9.04
C ASN A 54 22.77 10.87 9.49
N ALA A 55 22.51 10.06 10.52
CA ALA A 55 21.17 9.71 10.96
C ALA A 55 20.29 10.91 11.33
N ILE A 56 20.91 11.93 11.96
CA ILE A 56 20.17 13.12 12.35
C ILE A 56 19.95 14.03 11.14
N ALA A 57 20.97 14.20 10.29
CA ALA A 57 20.85 14.98 9.07
C ALA A 57 19.85 14.38 8.08
N ASP A 58 19.72 13.04 8.04
CA ASP A 58 18.69 12.36 7.23
C ASP A 58 17.27 12.79 7.62
N CYS A 59 17.01 13.05 8.88
CA CYS A 59 15.71 13.55 9.32
C CYS A 59 15.38 14.93 8.74
N TYR A 60 16.38 15.76 8.49
CA TYR A 60 16.22 17.12 8.00
C TYR A 60 16.39 17.22 6.47
N PHE A 61 17.35 16.49 5.92
CA PHE A 61 17.78 16.65 4.53
C PHE A 61 17.55 15.41 3.66
N GLY A 62 17.48 14.20 4.24
CA GLY A 62 17.45 12.93 3.50
C GLY A 62 16.20 12.66 2.66
N GLY A 63 15.19 13.51 2.79
CA GLY A 63 13.93 13.34 2.07
C GLY A 63 12.88 12.58 2.87
N LYS A 64 11.90 12.02 2.16
CA LYS A 64 10.78 11.32 2.79
C LYS A 64 10.19 10.25 1.91
N THR A 65 9.66 9.19 2.53
CA THR A 65 8.85 8.18 1.87
C THR A 65 7.42 8.27 2.40
N ARG A 66 6.47 8.33 1.48
CA ARG A 66 5.04 8.32 1.77
C ARG A 66 4.42 7.06 1.20
N ALA A 67 4.01 6.13 2.06
CA ALA A 67 3.21 4.98 1.67
C ALA A 67 1.73 5.38 1.62
N VAL A 68 1.06 5.03 0.53
CA VAL A 68 -0.36 5.30 0.31
C VAL A 68 -1.08 3.99 0.06
N SER A 69 -2.13 3.74 0.83
CA SER A 69 -3.06 2.62 0.64
C SER A 69 -4.45 3.19 0.37
N ARG A 70 -5.07 2.72 -0.71
CA ARG A 70 -6.43 3.09 -1.10
C ARG A 70 -7.26 1.84 -1.24
N GLN A 71 -8.47 1.87 -0.71
CA GLN A 71 -9.44 0.80 -0.87
C GLN A 71 -10.78 1.42 -1.22
N PHE A 72 -11.45 0.80 -2.16
CA PHE A 72 -12.79 1.14 -2.59
C PHE A 72 -13.60 -0.15 -2.70
N GLN A 73 -14.80 -0.16 -2.11
CA GLN A 73 -15.75 -1.25 -2.19
C GLN A 73 -17.11 -0.66 -2.56
N PHE A 74 -17.77 -1.33 -3.46
CA PHE A 74 -19.11 -0.95 -3.89
C PHE A 74 -19.93 -2.20 -4.17
N ASP A 75 -21.11 -2.25 -3.55
CA ASP A 75 -22.10 -3.32 -3.74
C ASP A 75 -23.43 -2.70 -4.16
N ALA A 76 -24.04 -3.25 -5.19
CA ALA A 76 -25.38 -2.87 -5.64
C ALA A 76 -26.21 -4.11 -5.88
N GLY A 77 -27.36 -4.18 -5.24
CA GLY A 77 -28.29 -5.31 -5.35
C GLY A 77 -29.69 -4.87 -5.74
N ILE A 78 -30.36 -5.76 -6.46
CA ILE A 78 -31.76 -5.63 -6.83
C ILE A 78 -32.49 -6.88 -6.39
N ILE A 79 -33.63 -6.69 -5.74
CA ILE A 79 -34.59 -7.75 -5.42
C ILE A 79 -35.87 -7.40 -6.16
N TYR A 80 -36.33 -8.32 -7.00
CA TYR A 80 -37.53 -8.15 -7.78
C TYR A 80 -38.49 -9.29 -7.51
N ASP A 81 -39.66 -8.96 -6.96
CA ASP A 81 -40.76 -9.89 -6.76
C ASP A 81 -41.51 -10.10 -8.08
N MET A 82 -41.53 -11.33 -8.55
CA MET A 82 -42.17 -11.74 -9.80
C MET A 82 -43.51 -12.46 -9.58
N ASP A 83 -44.09 -12.38 -8.39
CA ASP A 83 -45.34 -13.06 -7.99
C ASP A 83 -46.53 -12.75 -8.96
N LYS A 84 -46.50 -11.56 -9.59
CA LYS A 84 -47.46 -11.15 -10.61
C LYS A 84 -47.40 -12.00 -11.89
N PHE A 85 -46.23 -12.55 -12.20
CA PHE A 85 -46.03 -13.38 -13.40
C PHE A 85 -46.14 -14.87 -13.07
N VAL A 86 -45.44 -15.28 -12.00
CA VAL A 86 -45.45 -16.65 -11.49
C VAL A 86 -45.45 -16.55 -9.95
N ARG A 87 -46.54 -17.09 -9.35
CA ARG A 87 -46.69 -17.05 -7.90
C ARG A 87 -45.54 -17.76 -7.20
N GLY A 88 -44.95 -17.12 -6.24
CA GLY A 88 -43.82 -17.63 -5.47
C GLY A 88 -42.46 -17.47 -6.16
N LEU A 89 -42.36 -16.75 -7.29
CA LEU A 89 -41.10 -16.52 -7.97
C LEU A 89 -40.52 -15.15 -7.56
N SER A 90 -39.24 -15.13 -7.23
CA SER A 90 -38.48 -13.90 -7.02
C SER A 90 -37.13 -13.98 -7.72
N PHE A 91 -36.61 -12.82 -8.10
CA PHE A 91 -35.26 -12.65 -8.65
C PHE A 91 -34.44 -11.72 -7.76
N LYS A 92 -33.22 -12.16 -7.45
CA LYS A 92 -32.26 -11.35 -6.69
C LYS A 92 -30.95 -11.31 -7.44
N THR A 93 -30.33 -10.13 -7.47
CA THR A 93 -29.01 -9.98 -8.09
C THR A 93 -28.17 -9.00 -7.27
N LEU A 94 -26.87 -9.27 -7.20
CA LEU A 94 -25.89 -8.47 -6.53
C LEU A 94 -24.68 -8.29 -7.45
N PHE A 95 -24.25 -7.06 -7.61
CA PHE A 95 -23.02 -6.69 -8.28
C PHE A 95 -22.05 -6.06 -7.28
N SER A 96 -20.80 -6.51 -7.27
CA SER A 96 -19.80 -6.04 -6.33
C SER A 96 -18.48 -5.68 -7.04
N ILE A 97 -17.87 -4.60 -6.62
CA ILE A 97 -16.53 -4.19 -7.03
C ILE A 97 -15.70 -3.94 -5.79
N ASP A 98 -14.57 -4.67 -5.66
CA ASP A 98 -13.53 -4.43 -4.70
C ASP A 98 -12.26 -3.97 -5.41
N TYR A 99 -11.72 -2.85 -4.97
CA TYR A 99 -10.47 -2.32 -5.47
C TYR A 99 -9.55 -1.93 -4.32
N ALA A 100 -8.32 -2.44 -4.34
CA ALA A 100 -7.27 -2.05 -3.41
C ALA A 100 -6.01 -1.71 -4.18
N ALA A 101 -5.37 -0.60 -3.83
CA ALA A 101 -4.10 -0.18 -4.40
C ALA A 101 -3.15 0.34 -3.32
N ASN A 102 -1.89 -0.07 -3.41
CA ASN A 102 -0.82 0.38 -2.54
C ASN A 102 0.34 0.87 -3.40
N TYR A 103 0.94 1.97 -2.99
CA TYR A 103 2.15 2.49 -3.61
C TYR A 103 2.93 3.35 -2.63
N SER A 104 4.24 3.49 -2.86
CA SER A 104 5.13 4.34 -2.10
C SER A 104 5.67 5.45 -2.99
N LEU A 105 5.60 6.68 -2.50
CA LEU A 105 6.21 7.86 -3.12
C LEU A 105 7.42 8.26 -2.28
N SER A 106 8.60 8.25 -2.89
CA SER A 106 9.86 8.55 -2.22
C SER A 106 10.55 9.73 -2.87
N TYR A 107 11.05 10.62 -2.03
CA TYR A 107 12.02 11.65 -2.36
C TYR A 107 13.30 11.32 -1.62
N ASN A 108 14.32 10.90 -2.33
CA ASN A 108 15.64 10.62 -1.76
C ASN A 108 16.56 11.78 -2.12
N ASN A 109 16.83 12.63 -1.15
CA ASN A 109 17.75 13.73 -1.32
C ASN A 109 19.18 13.27 -1.01
N LYS A 110 20.13 13.86 -1.72
CA LYS A 110 21.54 13.80 -1.34
C LYS A 110 21.89 15.08 -0.64
N TYR A 111 22.77 15.00 0.34
CA TYR A 111 23.26 16.14 1.09
C TYR A 111 24.75 15.95 1.44
N ALA A 112 25.45 17.06 1.66
CA ALA A 112 26.85 17.04 2.03
C ALA A 112 27.03 16.52 3.46
N VAL A 113 28.00 15.63 3.63
CA VAL A 113 28.55 15.25 4.93
C VAL A 113 30.04 15.60 4.96
N PHE A 114 30.59 15.84 6.14
CA PHE A 114 31.91 16.32 6.30
C PHE A 114 32.75 15.36 7.14
N ILE A 115 33.96 15.05 6.63
CA ILE A 115 34.93 14.21 7.33
C ILE A 115 35.90 15.13 8.03
N PRO A 116 35.93 15.19 9.38
CA PRO A 116 36.84 16.01 10.11
C PRO A 116 38.24 15.39 10.18
N THR A 117 39.26 16.23 10.06
CA THR A 117 40.62 15.91 10.45
C THR A 117 40.91 16.59 11.76
N TRP A 118 41.15 15.80 12.79
CA TRP A 118 41.41 16.27 14.15
C TRP A 118 42.89 16.51 14.40
N SER A 119 43.18 17.48 15.20
CA SER A 119 44.49 17.73 15.75
C SER A 119 44.35 18.03 17.23
N ASN A 120 45.25 17.47 18.03
CA ASN A 120 45.37 17.80 19.44
C ASN A 120 46.60 18.66 19.61
N TYR A 121 46.41 19.96 19.67
CA TYR A 121 47.47 20.94 19.92
C TYR A 121 47.19 21.64 21.24
N ASN A 122 48.20 21.70 22.12
CA ASN A 122 48.06 22.24 23.47
C ASN A 122 47.05 21.51 24.39
N GLY A 123 46.73 20.25 24.11
CA GLY A 123 45.83 19.45 24.93
C GLY A 123 44.35 19.65 24.64
N GLU A 124 44.01 20.44 23.65
CA GLU A 124 42.63 20.59 23.17
C GLU A 124 42.46 19.98 21.78
N ASP A 125 41.39 19.23 21.61
CA ASP A 125 41.05 18.64 20.33
C ASP A 125 40.31 19.66 19.45
N ALA A 126 40.89 19.96 18.29
CA ALA A 126 40.30 20.88 17.32
C ALA A 126 40.30 20.28 15.91
N ILE A 127 39.33 20.68 15.10
CA ILE A 127 39.23 20.27 13.70
C ILE A 127 40.06 21.26 12.86
N VAL A 128 41.13 20.77 12.25
CA VAL A 128 42.05 21.59 11.44
C VAL A 128 41.73 21.50 9.94
N ALA A 129 41.00 20.49 9.49
CA ALA A 129 40.58 20.36 8.10
C ALA A 129 39.27 19.62 7.99
N LEU A 130 38.51 19.90 6.93
CA LEU A 130 37.29 19.22 6.57
C LEU A 130 37.38 18.76 5.13
N THR A 131 36.93 17.53 4.88
CA THR A 131 36.72 17.00 3.54
C THR A 131 35.23 16.81 3.32
N GLN A 132 34.64 17.49 2.36
CA GLN A 132 33.26 17.33 1.98
C GLN A 132 33.09 16.03 1.18
N GLN A 133 32.08 15.24 1.53
CA GLN A 133 31.58 14.11 0.78
C GLN A 133 30.17 14.44 0.30
N ASN A 134 29.81 13.99 -0.85
CA ASN A 134 28.60 14.35 -1.58
C ASN A 134 28.53 15.85 -1.93
N ASP A 135 27.67 16.16 -2.86
CA ASP A 135 27.33 17.53 -3.19
C ASP A 135 26.42 18.13 -2.11
N GLU A 136 26.26 19.45 -2.13
CA GLU A 136 25.26 20.14 -1.31
C GLU A 136 23.87 19.61 -1.61
N LEU A 137 22.90 19.93 -0.75
CA LEU A 137 21.53 19.43 -0.83
C LEU A 137 20.98 19.49 -2.26
N VAL A 138 20.80 18.32 -2.86
CA VAL A 138 20.13 18.14 -4.14
C VAL A 138 18.82 17.42 -3.91
N THR A 139 17.72 18.08 -4.21
CA THR A 139 16.39 17.45 -4.15
C THR A 139 16.31 16.33 -5.18
N GLY A 140 16.12 15.13 -4.71
CA GLY A 140 15.92 13.96 -5.57
C GLY A 140 14.60 14.03 -6.33
N HIS A 141 14.54 13.32 -7.46
CA HIS A 141 13.30 13.16 -8.17
C HIS A 141 12.33 12.29 -7.36
N MET A 142 11.05 12.60 -7.47
CA MET A 142 10.01 11.74 -6.90
C MET A 142 10.03 10.40 -7.64
N SER A 143 10.18 9.33 -6.90
CA SER A 143 10.06 7.96 -7.40
C SER A 143 8.82 7.30 -6.84
N MET A 144 8.17 6.48 -7.66
CA MET A 144 7.05 5.65 -7.25
C MET A 144 7.49 4.19 -7.28
N SER A 145 7.31 3.51 -6.15
CA SER A 145 7.65 2.10 -5.98
C SER A 145 6.50 1.32 -5.34
N ASP A 146 6.65 0.00 -5.27
CA ASP A 146 5.69 -0.92 -4.63
C ASP A 146 4.26 -0.77 -5.13
N THR A 147 4.11 -0.38 -6.40
CA THR A 147 2.79 -0.22 -7.01
C THR A 147 2.13 -1.57 -7.15
N LYS A 148 1.21 -1.85 -6.25
CA LYS A 148 0.40 -3.08 -6.24
C LYS A 148 -1.06 -2.70 -6.23
N TYR A 149 -1.83 -3.38 -7.06
CA TYR A 149 -3.28 -3.29 -7.03
C TYR A 149 -3.92 -4.66 -7.14
N ARG A 150 -5.12 -4.75 -6.62
CA ARG A 150 -6.03 -5.88 -6.79
C ARG A 150 -7.42 -5.34 -7.03
N GLN A 151 -8.06 -5.84 -8.06
CA GLN A 151 -9.45 -5.55 -8.39
C GLN A 151 -10.20 -6.86 -8.49
N THR A 152 -11.32 -6.95 -7.79
CA THR A 152 -12.27 -8.05 -7.93
C THR A 152 -13.60 -7.48 -8.36
N ILE A 153 -14.15 -8.01 -9.43
CA ILE A 153 -15.49 -7.72 -9.90
C ILE A 153 -16.27 -9.02 -9.78
N SER A 154 -17.40 -8.98 -9.11
CA SER A 154 -18.26 -10.12 -8.96
C SER A 154 -19.72 -9.78 -9.28
N TRP A 155 -20.41 -10.77 -9.79
CA TRP A 155 -21.84 -10.74 -10.02
C TRP A 155 -22.45 -12.04 -9.53
N ASN A 156 -23.58 -11.91 -8.83
CA ASN A 156 -24.38 -13.01 -8.36
C ASN A 156 -25.83 -12.75 -8.73
N GLY A 157 -26.51 -13.73 -9.26
CA GLY A 157 -27.92 -13.64 -9.56
C GLY A 157 -28.61 -14.98 -9.32
N HIS A 158 -29.80 -14.97 -8.74
CA HIS A 158 -30.56 -16.18 -8.54
C HIS A 158 -32.06 -15.90 -8.64
N PHE A 159 -32.75 -16.91 -9.15
CA PHE A 159 -34.19 -17.03 -9.09
C PHE A 159 -34.54 -17.97 -7.93
N ASP A 160 -35.42 -17.52 -7.06
CA ASP A 160 -36.01 -18.34 -5.99
C ASP A 160 -37.47 -18.59 -6.33
N TYR A 161 -37.86 -19.84 -6.23
CA TYR A 161 -39.24 -20.27 -6.37
C TYR A 161 -39.69 -20.98 -5.11
N ASP A 162 -40.82 -20.58 -4.58
CA ASP A 162 -41.46 -21.17 -3.38
C ASP A 162 -42.96 -21.11 -3.52
N HIS A 163 -43.59 -22.27 -3.72
CA HIS A 163 -45.04 -22.33 -3.88
C HIS A 163 -45.62 -23.63 -3.35
N THR A 164 -46.80 -23.50 -2.71
CA THR A 164 -47.59 -24.66 -2.25
C THR A 164 -48.83 -24.84 -3.12
N PHE A 165 -48.88 -25.96 -3.81
CA PHE A 165 -50.03 -26.36 -4.63
C PHE A 165 -51.06 -27.16 -3.82
N ALA A 166 -52.31 -26.82 -3.99
CA ALA A 166 -53.44 -27.51 -3.36
C ALA A 166 -53.31 -27.69 -1.82
N GLY A 167 -52.47 -26.86 -1.17
CA GLY A 167 -52.21 -26.95 0.27
C GLY A 167 -51.51 -28.23 0.72
N LYS A 168 -50.92 -29.00 -0.19
CA LYS A 168 -50.29 -30.29 0.10
C LYS A 168 -48.93 -30.49 -0.53
N HIS A 169 -48.71 -29.89 -1.68
CA HIS A 169 -47.48 -30.07 -2.46
C HIS A 169 -46.67 -28.80 -2.40
N HIS A 170 -45.65 -28.76 -1.58
CA HIS A 170 -44.72 -27.62 -1.48
C HIS A 170 -43.54 -27.87 -2.40
N VAL A 171 -43.29 -26.94 -3.29
CA VAL A 171 -42.19 -26.99 -4.26
C VAL A 171 -41.29 -25.77 -4.05
N THR A 172 -40.03 -26.04 -3.85
CA THR A 172 -38.99 -25.01 -3.80
C THR A 172 -38.02 -25.20 -4.94
N GLY A 173 -37.48 -24.10 -5.45
CA GLY A 173 -36.47 -24.16 -6.51
C GLY A 173 -35.54 -22.93 -6.44
N MET A 174 -34.28 -23.14 -6.75
CA MET A 174 -33.33 -22.06 -6.91
C MET A 174 -32.47 -22.29 -8.14
N LEU A 175 -32.41 -21.30 -9.01
CA LEU A 175 -31.45 -21.25 -10.12
C LEU A 175 -30.47 -20.15 -9.82
N LEU A 176 -29.22 -20.51 -9.58
CA LEU A 176 -28.12 -19.60 -9.19
C LEU A 176 -27.12 -19.48 -10.34
N ALA A 177 -26.74 -18.25 -10.66
CA ALA A 177 -25.56 -17.94 -11.48
C ALA A 177 -24.66 -16.97 -10.73
N ASN A 178 -23.39 -17.28 -10.68
CA ASN A 178 -22.42 -16.40 -10.04
C ASN A 178 -21.13 -16.39 -10.85
N MET A 179 -20.51 -15.23 -10.93
CA MET A 179 -19.20 -15.06 -11.58
C MET A 179 -18.37 -14.03 -10.84
N TYR A 180 -17.05 -14.23 -10.85
CA TYR A 180 -16.12 -13.21 -10.41
C TYR A 180 -14.84 -13.23 -11.24
N THR A 181 -14.20 -12.07 -11.29
CA THR A 181 -12.90 -11.89 -11.92
C THR A 181 -12.01 -11.11 -10.97
N THR A 182 -10.80 -11.61 -10.73
CA THR A 182 -9.78 -10.92 -9.96
C THR A 182 -8.58 -10.61 -10.84
N THR A 183 -8.18 -9.35 -10.89
CA THR A 183 -6.97 -8.86 -11.55
C THR A 183 -6.04 -8.29 -10.50
N ALA A 184 -4.76 -8.62 -10.57
CA ALA A 184 -3.76 -8.10 -9.64
C ALA A 184 -2.48 -7.69 -10.40
N SER A 185 -1.75 -6.72 -9.85
CA SER A 185 -0.44 -6.33 -10.37
C SER A 185 0.56 -7.49 -10.26
N GLY A 186 1.40 -7.64 -11.26
CA GLY A 186 2.41 -8.72 -11.31
C GLY A 186 1.85 -10.07 -11.75
N THR A 187 0.55 -10.15 -12.08
CA THR A 187 -0.08 -11.37 -12.57
C THR A 187 -0.43 -11.19 -14.05
N TYR A 188 0.08 -12.06 -14.89
CA TYR A 188 -0.18 -12.02 -16.34
C TYR A 188 -1.62 -12.43 -16.66
N HIS A 189 -2.12 -13.45 -15.97
CA HIS A 189 -3.47 -13.95 -16.12
C HIS A 189 -4.37 -13.44 -15.00
N ARG A 190 -5.61 -13.10 -15.35
CA ARG A 190 -6.65 -12.82 -14.38
C ARG A 190 -7.25 -14.15 -13.89
N TYR A 191 -7.62 -14.20 -12.63
CA TYR A 191 -8.41 -15.31 -12.11
C TYR A 191 -9.89 -15.04 -12.41
N ALA A 192 -10.55 -15.98 -13.06
CA ALA A 192 -11.97 -15.91 -13.34
C ALA A 192 -12.66 -17.20 -12.93
N ASN A 193 -13.88 -17.07 -12.42
CA ASN A 193 -14.71 -18.20 -12.04
C ASN A 193 -16.17 -17.91 -12.43
N ALA A 194 -16.85 -18.92 -12.95
CA ALA A 194 -18.27 -18.85 -13.27
C ALA A 194 -18.95 -20.14 -12.82
N ASN A 195 -20.02 -20.01 -12.07
CA ASN A 195 -20.75 -21.12 -11.52
C ASN A 195 -22.23 -21.01 -11.90
N LEU A 196 -22.84 -22.13 -12.21
CA LEU A 196 -24.28 -22.28 -12.41
C LEU A 196 -24.76 -23.38 -11.49
N GLY A 197 -25.77 -23.11 -10.68
CA GLY A 197 -26.37 -24.08 -9.75
C GLY A 197 -27.86 -24.15 -9.91
N LEU A 198 -28.39 -25.35 -9.79
CA LEU A 198 -29.82 -25.63 -9.72
C LEU A 198 -30.10 -26.44 -8.46
N GLN A 199 -31.08 -26.00 -7.69
CA GLN A 199 -31.60 -26.73 -6.56
C GLN A 199 -33.12 -26.85 -6.73
N ALA A 200 -33.66 -28.00 -6.42
CA ALA A 200 -35.10 -28.26 -6.40
C ALA A 200 -35.44 -29.08 -5.16
N GLY A 201 -36.45 -28.65 -4.45
CA GLY A 201 -36.99 -29.32 -3.28
C GLY A 201 -38.50 -29.60 -3.46
N TYR A 202 -38.92 -30.69 -2.93
CA TYR A 202 -40.33 -31.08 -2.92
C TYR A 202 -40.72 -31.66 -1.56
N ASP A 203 -41.85 -31.21 -1.06
CA ASP A 203 -42.43 -31.68 0.20
C ASP A 203 -43.90 -32.02 -0.01
N TYR A 204 -44.33 -33.17 0.50
CA TYR A 204 -45.72 -33.57 0.52
C TYR A 204 -46.25 -33.59 1.95
N MET A 205 -47.12 -32.65 2.27
CA MET A 205 -47.84 -32.51 3.55
C MET A 205 -46.91 -32.47 4.78
N GLY A 206 -45.61 -32.06 4.64
CA GLY A 206 -44.61 -32.10 5.72
C GLY A 206 -44.18 -33.50 6.16
N ARG A 207 -44.46 -34.52 5.34
CA ARG A 207 -44.18 -35.93 5.68
C ARG A 207 -43.12 -36.56 4.79
N TYR A 208 -43.10 -36.22 3.52
CA TYR A 208 -42.19 -36.78 2.54
C TYR A 208 -41.44 -35.66 1.87
N PHE A 209 -40.11 -35.76 1.89
CA PHE A 209 -39.20 -34.74 1.36
C PHE A 209 -38.29 -35.33 0.30
N ALA A 210 -38.05 -34.60 -0.75
CA ALA A 210 -37.06 -34.94 -1.76
C ALA A 210 -36.34 -33.68 -2.18
N ASP A 211 -35.00 -33.70 -2.14
CA ASP A 211 -34.14 -32.60 -2.54
C ASP A 211 -33.15 -33.06 -3.59
N MET A 212 -32.89 -32.19 -4.55
CA MET A 212 -31.88 -32.39 -5.59
C MET A 212 -31.10 -31.11 -5.80
N SER A 213 -29.80 -31.23 -5.92
CA SER A 213 -28.94 -30.13 -6.32
C SER A 213 -27.88 -30.54 -7.33
N ILE A 214 -27.63 -29.69 -8.31
CA ILE A 214 -26.58 -29.87 -9.31
C ILE A 214 -25.87 -28.54 -9.53
N ALA A 215 -24.55 -28.58 -9.70
CA ALA A 215 -23.77 -27.39 -9.97
C ALA A 215 -22.69 -27.66 -11.03
N GLY A 216 -22.55 -26.71 -11.94
CA GLY A 216 -21.44 -26.63 -12.88
C GLY A 216 -20.50 -25.50 -12.50
N VAL A 217 -19.22 -25.78 -12.48
CA VAL A 217 -18.15 -24.79 -12.11
C VAL A 217 -17.18 -24.70 -13.27
N HIS A 218 -16.89 -23.48 -13.68
CA HIS A 218 -15.83 -23.17 -14.63
C HIS A 218 -14.83 -22.21 -13.97
N SER A 219 -13.54 -22.58 -14.00
CA SER A 219 -12.44 -21.79 -13.48
C SER A 219 -11.40 -21.58 -14.58
N ALA A 220 -10.94 -20.35 -14.75
CA ALA A 220 -9.91 -19.95 -15.73
C ALA A 220 -8.85 -19.05 -15.09
#